data_dffaffc30f331608eff778da29ec4cc1
#
_entry.id   dffaffc30f331608eff778da29ec4cc1
#
_cell.length_a   1.000
_cell.length_b   1.000
_cell.length_c   1.000
_cell.angle_alpha   90.00
_cell.angle_beta   90.00
_cell.angle_gamma   90.00
#
_symmetry.space_group_name_H-M   'P 1'
#
loop_
_entity.id
_entity.type
_entity.pdbx_description
1 polymer ?
#
loop_
_entity_poly.entity_id
_entity_poly.type
_entity_poly.pdbx_seq_one_letter_code
_entity_poly.pdbx_strand_id
1 'polypeptide(L)'
;MKFGTGQSVTRVEDARLLTGHGRFTDDLSRPGMLYGVTLRSPHAHAEIKDIDIAAALGVPGVVAVYTHKDIESYGPIPCLVPLSGDVKTPRVLLADDRVRFVGDGVAFVVAETREAARAGAEAIYVDYEELPAVASIAAALAPDASLIWPEAKSNSLFDWQVGDGAAVEAAIAGAAHVTRLNILQNRIAPTSMEVRAALGEYDE
;
A
#
# COMPACT_ATOMS: atom_id res chain seq x y z
N MET A 1 -37.51 12.19 20.65
CA MET A 1 -36.17 11.55 20.49
C MET A 1 -35.14 12.54 21.01
N LYS A 2 -34.42 12.25 22.07
CA LYS A 2 -33.40 13.15 22.62
C LYS A 2 -32.04 12.67 22.11
N PHE A 3 -31.42 13.42 21.23
CA PHE A 3 -30.02 13.19 20.85
C PHE A 3 -29.17 14.07 21.78
N GLY A 4 -28.32 13.45 22.58
CA GLY A 4 -27.43 14.16 23.48
C GLY A 4 -26.12 13.39 23.70
N THR A 5 -25.12 14.11 24.21
CA THR A 5 -23.84 13.54 24.60
C THR A 5 -24.05 12.39 25.60
N GLY A 6 -23.41 11.25 25.38
CA GLY A 6 -23.52 10.08 26.25
C GLY A 6 -24.66 9.11 25.92
N GLN A 7 -25.45 9.35 24.88
CA GLN A 7 -26.43 8.36 24.42
C GLN A 7 -25.76 7.30 23.55
N SER A 8 -26.09 6.04 23.82
CA SER A 8 -25.72 4.93 22.94
C SER A 8 -26.60 4.98 21.68
N VAL A 9 -25.97 5.28 20.56
CA VAL A 9 -26.64 5.25 19.24
C VAL A 9 -26.15 3.99 18.53
N THR A 10 -27.09 3.08 18.20
CA THR A 10 -26.79 1.90 17.39
C THR A 10 -26.51 2.32 15.94
N ARG A 11 -25.51 1.71 15.32
CA ARG A 11 -25.24 1.92 13.89
C ARG A 11 -26.40 1.33 13.07
N VAL A 12 -26.75 2.00 11.99
CA VAL A 12 -27.84 1.58 11.08
C VAL A 12 -27.60 0.17 10.53
N GLU A 13 -26.33 -0.20 10.37
CA GLU A 13 -25.90 -1.47 9.79
C GLU A 13 -25.85 -2.62 10.79
N ASP A 14 -25.84 -2.35 12.10
CA ASP A 14 -25.67 -3.37 13.14
C ASP A 14 -26.69 -4.50 13.03
N ALA A 15 -27.94 -4.20 12.78
CA ALA A 15 -28.99 -5.22 12.65
C ALA A 15 -28.69 -6.21 11.51
N ARG A 16 -28.24 -5.72 10.37
CA ARG A 16 -27.87 -6.53 9.21
C ARG A 16 -26.65 -7.37 9.46
N LEU A 17 -25.61 -6.77 10.06
CA LEU A 17 -24.34 -7.46 10.35
C LEU A 17 -24.51 -8.53 11.42
N LEU A 18 -25.24 -8.23 12.51
CA LEU A 18 -25.46 -9.15 13.62
C LEU A 18 -26.35 -10.36 13.26
N THR A 19 -27.18 -10.24 12.23
CA THR A 19 -28.06 -11.32 11.77
C THR A 19 -27.51 -12.11 10.58
N GLY A 20 -26.25 -11.89 10.19
CA GLY A 20 -25.60 -12.60 9.09
C GLY A 20 -26.05 -12.17 7.69
N HIS A 21 -26.70 -11.01 7.57
CA HIS A 21 -27.15 -10.44 6.29
C HIS A 21 -26.19 -9.35 5.78
N GLY A 22 -25.01 -9.23 6.40
CA GLY A 22 -23.94 -8.35 5.92
C GLY A 22 -23.45 -8.84 4.55
N ARG A 23 -23.05 -7.89 3.71
CA ARG A 23 -22.40 -8.17 2.43
C ARG A 23 -21.24 -7.20 2.26
N PHE A 24 -20.04 -7.74 2.35
CA PHE A 24 -18.81 -7.06 1.96
C PHE A 24 -18.48 -7.42 0.52
N THR A 25 -17.57 -6.68 -0.08
CA THR A 25 -17.14 -6.94 -1.48
C THR A 25 -16.63 -8.37 -1.66
N ASP A 26 -15.91 -8.91 -0.67
CA ASP A 26 -15.34 -10.26 -0.72
C ASP A 26 -16.39 -11.37 -0.58
N ASP A 27 -17.60 -11.05 -0.16
CA ASP A 27 -18.75 -12.00 -0.09
C ASP A 27 -19.50 -12.12 -1.40
N LEU A 28 -19.20 -11.26 -2.37
CA LEU A 28 -19.88 -11.28 -3.68
C LEU A 28 -19.31 -12.39 -4.55
N SER A 29 -20.18 -13.06 -5.26
CA SER A 29 -19.80 -14.04 -6.29
C SER A 29 -20.63 -13.87 -7.55
N ARG A 30 -20.06 -14.26 -8.69
CA ARG A 30 -20.70 -14.25 -10.01
C ARG A 30 -20.39 -15.56 -10.73
N PRO A 31 -21.30 -16.06 -11.58
CA PRO A 31 -20.99 -17.18 -12.45
C PRO A 31 -19.77 -16.86 -13.32
N GLY A 32 -18.81 -17.77 -13.38
CA GLY A 32 -17.56 -17.58 -14.13
C GLY A 32 -16.56 -16.59 -13.53
N MET A 33 -16.78 -16.13 -12.30
CA MET A 33 -15.84 -15.21 -11.61
C MET A 33 -14.49 -15.88 -11.43
N LEU A 34 -13.44 -15.10 -11.72
CA LEU A 34 -12.06 -15.47 -11.44
C LEU A 34 -11.56 -14.76 -10.17
N TYR A 35 -10.51 -15.31 -9.58
CA TYR A 35 -9.89 -14.79 -8.36
C TYR A 35 -8.50 -14.28 -8.64
N GLY A 36 -8.20 -13.06 -8.15
CA GLY A 36 -6.89 -12.44 -8.28
C GLY A 36 -6.12 -12.46 -6.97
N VAL A 37 -4.83 -12.83 -7.02
CA VAL A 37 -3.89 -12.77 -5.88
C VAL A 37 -2.63 -12.06 -6.32
N THR A 38 -2.20 -11.07 -5.53
CA THR A 38 -0.93 -10.38 -5.76
C THR A 38 0.19 -11.09 -5.02
N LEU A 39 1.22 -11.52 -5.73
CA LEU A 39 2.51 -11.87 -5.14
C LEU A 39 3.16 -10.60 -4.62
N ARG A 40 3.58 -10.61 -3.35
CA ARG A 40 4.16 -9.44 -2.68
C ARG A 40 5.58 -9.72 -2.25
N SER A 41 6.42 -8.68 -2.32
CA SER A 41 7.80 -8.75 -1.90
C SER A 41 7.94 -9.04 -0.41
N PRO A 42 8.81 -9.98 -0.01
CA PRO A 42 9.24 -10.16 1.38
C PRO A 42 10.33 -9.15 1.78
N HIS A 43 10.97 -8.49 0.81
CA HIS A 43 12.08 -7.56 1.04
C HIS A 43 11.59 -6.13 1.17
N ALA A 44 12.24 -5.37 2.07
CA ALA A 44 11.97 -3.96 2.27
C ALA A 44 12.56 -3.07 1.16
N HIS A 45 13.68 -3.52 0.57
CA HIS A 45 14.33 -2.85 -0.55
C HIS A 45 15.22 -3.88 -1.28
N ALA A 46 14.93 -4.13 -2.53
CA ALA A 46 15.71 -5.06 -3.36
C ALA A 46 15.53 -4.73 -4.85
N GLU A 47 16.54 -5.02 -5.65
CA GLU A 47 16.40 -5.10 -7.10
C GLU A 47 15.76 -6.42 -7.49
N ILE A 48 14.91 -6.39 -8.51
CA ILE A 48 14.36 -7.58 -9.16
C ILE A 48 15.26 -7.91 -10.35
N LYS A 49 15.96 -9.04 -10.28
CA LYS A 49 16.82 -9.49 -11.37
C LYS A 49 16.06 -10.30 -12.40
N ASP A 50 15.13 -11.14 -11.93
CA ASP A 50 14.29 -11.98 -12.79
C ASP A 50 12.98 -12.35 -12.09
N ILE A 51 11.95 -12.62 -12.89
CA ILE A 51 10.66 -13.15 -12.45
C ILE A 51 10.30 -14.33 -13.35
N ASP A 52 10.42 -15.55 -12.84
CA ASP A 52 10.02 -16.76 -13.55
C ASP A 52 8.59 -17.16 -13.15
N ILE A 53 7.68 -17.06 -14.11
CA ILE A 53 6.25 -17.38 -13.96
C ILE A 53 5.88 -18.76 -14.52
N ALA A 54 6.83 -19.52 -15.08
CA ALA A 54 6.52 -20.75 -15.81
C ALA A 54 5.86 -21.81 -14.93
N ALA A 55 6.36 -21.99 -13.70
CA ALA A 55 5.77 -22.93 -12.74
C ALA A 55 4.35 -22.50 -12.32
N ALA A 56 4.09 -21.20 -12.16
CA ALA A 56 2.78 -20.67 -11.81
C ALA A 56 1.73 -20.92 -12.89
N LEU A 57 2.11 -20.76 -14.16
CA LEU A 57 1.22 -21.08 -15.30
C LEU A 57 0.92 -22.58 -15.41
N GLY A 58 1.75 -23.45 -14.83
CA GLY A 58 1.52 -24.89 -14.75
C GLY A 58 0.58 -25.33 -13.63
N VAL A 59 0.19 -24.45 -12.72
CA VAL A 59 -0.72 -24.77 -11.60
C VAL A 59 -2.13 -24.95 -12.13
N PRO A 60 -2.80 -26.08 -11.86
CA PRO A 60 -4.18 -26.30 -12.31
C PRO A 60 -5.15 -25.22 -11.84
N GLY A 61 -5.91 -24.65 -12.76
CA GLY A 61 -6.87 -23.58 -12.50
C GLY A 61 -6.29 -22.17 -12.56
N VAL A 62 -4.97 -21.99 -12.74
CA VAL A 62 -4.39 -20.68 -13.06
C VAL A 62 -4.70 -20.35 -14.52
N VAL A 63 -5.25 -19.16 -14.73
CA VAL A 63 -5.69 -18.66 -16.04
C VAL A 63 -4.66 -17.71 -16.63
N ALA A 64 -4.09 -16.83 -15.79
CA ALA A 64 -3.09 -15.86 -16.23
C ALA A 64 -2.18 -15.41 -15.08
N VAL A 65 -0.99 -14.98 -15.43
CA VAL A 65 -0.04 -14.33 -14.53
C VAL A 65 0.44 -13.05 -15.20
N TYR A 66 0.34 -11.93 -14.49
CA TYR A 66 0.75 -10.62 -14.97
C TYR A 66 1.92 -10.10 -14.15
N THR A 67 2.88 -9.51 -14.84
CA THR A 67 4.02 -8.77 -14.27
C THR A 67 3.90 -7.29 -14.66
N HIS A 68 4.85 -6.46 -14.23
CA HIS A 68 4.89 -5.06 -14.66
C HIS A 68 4.85 -4.89 -16.18
N LYS A 69 5.55 -5.74 -16.92
CA LYS A 69 5.64 -5.68 -18.39
C LYS A 69 4.29 -5.78 -19.08
N ASP A 70 3.37 -6.55 -18.50
CA ASP A 70 2.04 -6.80 -19.07
C ASP A 70 1.08 -5.62 -18.87
N ILE A 71 1.35 -4.78 -17.85
CA ILE A 71 0.48 -3.69 -17.43
C ILE A 71 1.13 -2.29 -17.51
N GLU A 72 2.33 -2.20 -18.04
CA GLU A 72 3.08 -0.95 -18.18
C GLU A 72 2.27 0.16 -18.86
N SER A 73 1.46 -0.19 -19.84
CA SER A 73 0.63 0.75 -20.61
C SER A 73 -0.40 1.52 -19.76
N TYR A 74 -0.78 1.01 -18.59
CA TYR A 74 -1.69 1.71 -17.69
C TYR A 74 -1.03 2.85 -16.92
N GLY A 75 0.30 2.87 -16.87
CA GLY A 75 1.07 3.87 -16.14
C GLY A 75 0.96 3.76 -14.62
N PRO A 76 1.57 4.71 -13.90
CA PRO A 76 1.56 4.72 -12.44
C PRO A 76 0.21 5.18 -11.87
N ILE A 77 -0.06 4.78 -10.63
CA ILE A 77 -1.21 5.29 -9.87
C ILE A 77 -1.06 6.81 -9.71
N PRO A 78 -2.05 7.62 -10.12
CA PRO A 78 -1.93 9.06 -10.05
C PRO A 78 -1.85 9.57 -8.61
N CYS A 79 -0.91 10.47 -8.35
CA CYS A 79 -0.88 11.22 -7.10
C CYS A 79 -1.86 12.40 -7.21
N LEU A 80 -2.91 12.39 -6.40
CA LEU A 80 -3.95 13.43 -6.41
C LEU A 80 -3.53 14.68 -5.62
N VAL A 81 -2.48 14.59 -4.81
CA VAL A 81 -1.92 15.73 -4.07
C VAL A 81 -0.65 16.16 -4.77
N PRO A 82 -0.60 17.39 -5.33
CA PRO A 82 0.63 17.89 -5.93
C PRO A 82 1.68 18.05 -4.83
N LEU A 83 2.70 17.21 -4.87
CA LEU A 83 3.87 17.34 -4.01
C LEU A 83 4.79 18.39 -4.66
N SER A 84 5.17 19.39 -3.89
CA SER A 84 6.02 20.51 -4.35
C SER A 84 7.50 20.14 -4.49
N GLY A 85 7.83 18.86 -4.57
CA GLY A 85 9.21 18.37 -4.71
C GLY A 85 9.58 18.08 -6.18
N ASP A 86 10.85 18.26 -6.50
CA ASP A 86 11.43 17.96 -7.83
C ASP A 86 11.53 16.45 -8.10
N VAL A 87 11.25 15.63 -7.11
CA VAL A 87 11.41 14.17 -7.18
C VAL A 87 10.11 13.51 -7.57
N LYS A 88 10.12 12.87 -8.73
CA LYS A 88 9.03 11.98 -9.13
C LYS A 88 9.20 10.63 -8.45
N THR A 89 8.23 10.25 -7.65
CA THR A 89 8.14 8.92 -7.02
C THR A 89 6.92 8.19 -7.57
N PRO A 90 6.98 7.68 -8.81
CA PRO A 90 5.84 7.04 -9.45
C PRO A 90 5.47 5.76 -8.70
N ARG A 91 4.21 5.62 -8.33
CA ARG A 91 3.69 4.42 -7.71
C ARG A 91 3.15 3.49 -8.78
N VAL A 92 3.96 2.56 -9.22
CA VAL A 92 3.55 1.53 -10.19
C VAL A 92 2.58 0.52 -9.56
N LEU A 93 1.78 -0.14 -10.38
CA LEU A 93 0.81 -1.15 -9.93
C LEU A 93 1.52 -2.44 -9.49
N LEU A 94 2.52 -2.86 -10.26
CA LEU A 94 3.45 -3.96 -9.95
C LEU A 94 4.87 -3.43 -10.11
N ALA A 95 5.78 -3.88 -9.25
CA ALA A 95 7.17 -3.47 -9.27
C ALA A 95 7.83 -3.84 -10.60
N ASP A 96 8.59 -2.91 -11.16
CA ASP A 96 9.32 -3.05 -12.40
C ASP A 96 10.71 -3.67 -12.18
N ASP A 97 11.66 -2.84 -11.74
CA ASP A 97 13.06 -3.21 -11.51
C ASP A 97 13.40 -3.34 -10.01
N ARG A 98 12.53 -2.83 -9.14
CA ARG A 98 12.84 -2.70 -7.71
C ARG A 98 11.60 -2.70 -6.82
N VAL A 99 11.70 -3.44 -5.72
CA VAL A 99 10.75 -3.34 -4.61
C VAL A 99 11.26 -2.36 -3.56
N ARG A 100 10.35 -1.56 -2.99
CA ARG A 100 10.67 -0.40 -2.16
C ARG A 100 10.10 -0.48 -0.74
N PHE A 101 9.28 -1.50 -0.47
CA PHE A 101 8.75 -1.80 0.86
C PHE A 101 8.30 -3.26 0.96
N VAL A 102 8.27 -3.80 2.17
CA VAL A 102 7.69 -5.14 2.41
C VAL A 102 6.22 -5.13 2.02
N GLY A 103 5.84 -6.06 1.15
CA GLY A 103 4.48 -6.13 0.63
C GLY A 103 4.25 -5.37 -0.68
N ASP A 104 5.30 -4.84 -1.31
CA ASP A 104 5.21 -4.27 -2.66
C ASP A 104 4.75 -5.34 -3.65
N GLY A 105 3.82 -5.01 -4.54
CA GLY A 105 3.26 -5.96 -5.52
C GLY A 105 4.28 -6.26 -6.61
N VAL A 106 4.52 -7.54 -6.90
CA VAL A 106 5.51 -7.99 -7.90
C VAL A 106 4.86 -8.65 -9.10
N ALA A 107 3.87 -9.52 -8.85
CA ALA A 107 3.10 -10.17 -9.88
C ALA A 107 1.64 -10.33 -9.45
N PHE A 108 0.75 -10.53 -10.41
CA PHE A 108 -0.67 -10.71 -10.17
C PHE A 108 -1.14 -11.99 -10.86
N VAL A 109 -1.66 -12.93 -10.08
CA VAL A 109 -2.15 -14.23 -10.56
C VAL A 109 -3.65 -14.23 -10.61
N VAL A 110 -4.21 -14.69 -11.72
CA VAL A 110 -5.64 -14.86 -11.93
C VAL A 110 -5.94 -16.35 -12.11
N ALA A 111 -6.91 -16.87 -11.35
CA ALA A 111 -7.27 -18.29 -11.37
C ALA A 111 -8.76 -18.52 -11.17
N GLU A 112 -9.22 -19.74 -11.46
CA GLU A 112 -10.62 -20.17 -11.31
C GLU A 112 -11.05 -20.26 -9.84
N THR A 113 -10.09 -20.49 -8.93
CA THR A 113 -10.34 -20.54 -7.48
C THR A 113 -9.32 -19.70 -6.71
N ARG A 114 -9.68 -19.31 -5.50
CA ARG A 114 -8.79 -18.55 -4.61
C ARG A 114 -7.55 -19.36 -4.20
N GLU A 115 -7.75 -20.67 -4.02
CA GLU A 115 -6.67 -21.62 -3.68
C GLU A 115 -5.69 -21.77 -4.84
N ALA A 116 -6.19 -21.91 -6.08
CA ALA A 116 -5.35 -21.99 -7.28
C ALA A 116 -4.58 -20.67 -7.50
N ALA A 117 -5.21 -19.51 -7.26
CA ALA A 117 -4.54 -18.22 -7.37
C ALA A 117 -3.40 -18.08 -6.34
N ARG A 118 -3.58 -18.56 -5.11
CA ARG A 118 -2.53 -18.57 -4.07
C ARG A 118 -1.41 -19.54 -4.42
N ALA A 119 -1.75 -20.77 -4.80
CA ALA A 119 -0.75 -21.76 -5.23
C ALA A 119 0.05 -21.26 -6.43
N GLY A 120 -0.60 -20.59 -7.39
CA GLY A 120 0.07 -19.94 -8.51
C GLY A 120 1.04 -18.84 -8.05
N ALA A 121 0.62 -17.99 -7.12
CA ALA A 121 1.48 -16.95 -6.58
C ALA A 121 2.71 -17.51 -5.83
N GLU A 122 2.52 -18.60 -5.06
CA GLU A 122 3.60 -19.30 -4.36
C GLU A 122 4.56 -20.02 -5.30
N ALA A 123 4.13 -20.38 -6.51
CA ALA A 123 4.95 -21.03 -7.51
C ALA A 123 5.80 -20.07 -8.36
N ILE A 124 5.59 -18.76 -8.26
CA ILE A 124 6.42 -17.76 -8.95
C ILE A 124 7.77 -17.68 -8.25
N TYR A 125 8.84 -17.82 -9.01
CA TYR A 125 10.19 -17.54 -8.52
C TYR A 125 10.60 -16.12 -8.88
N VAL A 126 11.13 -15.39 -7.89
CA VAL A 126 11.66 -14.04 -8.08
C VAL A 126 13.09 -14.00 -7.57
N ASP A 127 14.02 -13.62 -8.43
CA ASP A 127 15.41 -13.41 -8.07
C ASP A 127 15.61 -11.96 -7.59
N TYR A 128 15.95 -11.81 -6.31
CA TYR A 128 16.15 -10.52 -5.66
C TYR A 128 17.61 -10.30 -5.31
N GLU A 129 18.10 -9.09 -5.56
CA GLU A 129 19.34 -8.59 -4.97
C GLU A 129 18.97 -7.58 -3.86
N GLU A 130 19.19 -7.97 -2.59
CA GLU A 130 18.84 -7.13 -1.45
C GLU A 130 19.67 -5.85 -1.42
N LEU A 131 19.00 -4.76 -1.10
CA LEU A 131 19.58 -3.43 -0.93
C LEU A 131 19.41 -2.95 0.52
N PRO A 132 20.25 -2.01 0.98
CA PRO A 132 20.07 -1.40 2.30
C PRO A 132 18.68 -0.81 2.45
N ALA A 133 17.98 -1.21 3.50
CA ALA A 133 16.64 -0.77 3.80
C ALA A 133 16.62 0.36 4.85
N VAL A 134 15.62 1.23 4.76
CA VAL A 134 15.41 2.34 5.69
C VAL A 134 14.10 2.11 6.44
N ALA A 135 14.20 1.77 7.73
CA ALA A 135 13.06 1.35 8.55
C ALA A 135 12.53 2.43 9.51
N SER A 136 13.18 3.57 9.63
CA SER A 136 12.74 4.64 10.53
C SER A 136 12.92 6.02 9.91
N ILE A 137 12.17 7.02 10.42
CA ILE A 137 12.27 8.40 9.97
C ILE A 137 13.70 8.94 10.23
N ALA A 138 14.29 8.63 11.38
CA ALA A 138 15.64 9.07 11.72
C ALA A 138 16.69 8.50 10.74
N ALA A 139 16.57 7.20 10.40
CA ALA A 139 17.44 6.58 9.41
C ALA A 139 17.22 7.16 8.00
N ALA A 140 15.96 7.49 7.64
CA ALA A 140 15.64 8.07 6.34
C ALA A 140 16.25 9.48 6.15
N LEU A 141 16.37 10.24 7.22
CA LEU A 141 16.88 11.61 7.20
C LEU A 141 18.37 11.72 7.54
N ALA A 142 19.05 10.60 7.80
CA ALA A 142 20.50 10.59 8.03
C ALA A 142 21.24 11.06 6.76
N PRO A 143 22.38 11.78 6.91
CA PRO A 143 23.13 12.29 5.75
C PRO A 143 23.63 11.21 4.79
N ASP A 144 23.84 9.98 5.29
CA ASP A 144 24.31 8.81 4.58
C ASP A 144 23.20 7.77 4.33
N ALA A 145 21.94 8.17 4.45
CA ALA A 145 20.82 7.29 4.24
C ALA A 145 20.79 6.71 2.82
N SER A 146 20.56 5.40 2.72
CA SER A 146 20.29 4.76 1.44
C SER A 146 19.05 5.36 0.81
N LEU A 147 19.13 5.78 -0.45
CA LEU A 147 18.01 6.37 -1.17
C LEU A 147 17.09 5.27 -1.69
N ILE A 148 15.81 5.35 -1.34
CA ILE A 148 14.77 4.46 -1.86
C ILE A 148 14.47 4.76 -3.33
N TRP A 149 14.65 6.02 -3.73
CA TRP A 149 14.60 6.49 -5.11
C TRP A 149 15.98 7.03 -5.47
N PRO A 150 16.78 6.32 -6.28
CA PRO A 150 18.16 6.71 -6.58
C PRO A 150 18.29 8.11 -7.18
N GLU A 151 17.25 8.56 -7.90
CA GLU A 151 17.20 9.88 -8.55
C GLU A 151 16.89 11.01 -7.56
N ALA A 152 16.47 10.66 -6.33
CA ALA A 152 16.17 11.63 -5.30
C ALA A 152 17.43 12.18 -4.65
N LYS A 153 17.37 13.43 -4.17
CA LYS A 153 18.45 14.03 -3.38
C LYS A 153 18.44 13.56 -1.92
N SER A 154 17.28 13.09 -1.46
CA SER A 154 17.05 12.59 -0.10
C SER A 154 15.78 11.74 -0.07
N ASN A 155 15.53 11.06 1.05
CA ASN A 155 14.27 10.34 1.27
C ASN A 155 13.12 11.26 1.73
N SER A 156 13.34 12.58 1.85
CA SER A 156 12.28 13.56 2.09
C SER A 156 11.66 13.98 0.77
N LEU A 157 10.37 13.67 0.58
CA LEU A 157 9.66 13.98 -0.66
C LEU A 157 9.28 15.45 -0.76
N PHE A 158 8.94 16.08 0.34
CA PHE A 158 8.59 17.50 0.41
C PHE A 158 8.73 18.02 1.84
N ASP A 159 8.97 19.32 1.94
CA ASP A 159 8.87 20.10 3.17
C ASP A 159 7.77 21.14 2.95
N TRP A 160 6.82 21.21 3.87
CA TRP A 160 5.68 22.10 3.74
C TRP A 160 5.43 22.84 5.03
N GLN A 161 5.31 24.15 4.92
CA GLN A 161 5.06 25.04 6.04
C GLN A 161 3.87 25.95 5.75
N VAL A 162 3.09 26.25 6.77
CA VAL A 162 1.96 27.17 6.71
C VAL A 162 1.91 28.00 8.01
N GLY A 163 1.55 29.26 7.89
CA GLY A 163 1.47 30.19 9.00
C GLY A 163 2.70 31.08 9.11
N ASP A 164 2.71 31.92 10.15
CA ASP A 164 3.83 32.85 10.45
C ASP A 164 4.80 32.22 11.44
N GLY A 165 5.81 31.53 10.92
CA GLY A 165 6.84 30.87 11.73
C GLY A 165 7.62 31.85 12.62
N ALA A 166 7.91 33.05 12.15
CA ALA A 166 8.65 34.06 12.92
C ALA A 166 7.84 34.56 14.13
N ALA A 167 6.54 34.80 13.93
CA ALA A 167 5.65 35.17 15.03
C ALA A 167 5.51 34.05 16.07
N VAL A 168 5.44 32.79 15.62
CA VAL A 168 5.37 31.60 16.50
C VAL A 168 6.66 31.49 17.34
N GLU A 169 7.84 31.58 16.71
CA GLU A 169 9.13 31.50 17.41
C GLU A 169 9.28 32.62 18.41
N ALA A 170 8.89 33.86 18.06
CA ALA A 170 8.94 34.99 18.97
C ALA A 170 7.99 34.79 20.18
N ALA A 171 6.80 34.27 19.95
CA ALA A 171 5.86 33.98 21.03
C ALA A 171 6.37 32.87 21.97
N ILE A 172 6.99 31.81 21.45
CA ILE A 172 7.61 30.74 22.25
C ILE A 172 8.78 31.28 23.05
N ALA A 173 9.64 32.12 22.46
CA ALA A 173 10.78 32.70 23.13
C ALA A 173 10.37 33.65 24.27
N GLY A 174 9.25 34.35 24.15
CA GLY A 174 8.68 35.24 25.16
C GLY A 174 7.80 34.56 26.20
N ALA A 175 7.50 33.25 26.06
CA ALA A 175 6.62 32.56 26.96
C ALA A 175 7.22 32.33 28.34
N ALA A 176 6.41 32.51 29.40
CA ALA A 176 6.86 32.28 30.79
C ALA A 176 7.21 30.79 31.04
N HIS A 177 6.53 29.88 30.37
CA HIS A 177 6.77 28.44 30.43
C HIS A 177 6.65 27.80 29.05
N VAL A 178 7.61 26.92 28.72
CA VAL A 178 7.63 26.15 27.48
C VAL A 178 7.76 24.67 27.82
N THR A 179 6.78 23.87 27.43
CA THR A 179 6.87 22.41 27.52
C THR A 179 7.14 21.84 26.14
N ARG A 180 8.16 21.01 26.04
CA ARG A 180 8.48 20.27 24.83
C ARG A 180 8.24 18.79 25.03
N LEU A 181 7.54 18.17 24.09
CA LEU A 181 7.26 16.73 24.10
C LEU A 181 7.52 16.15 22.72
N ASN A 182 8.30 15.08 22.70
CA ASN A 182 8.49 14.26 21.50
C ASN A 182 7.47 13.14 21.50
N ILE A 183 6.57 13.14 20.52
CA ILE A 183 5.54 12.11 20.37
C ILE A 183 5.91 11.24 19.17
N LEU A 184 6.18 9.96 19.43
CA LEU A 184 6.35 8.96 18.38
C LEU A 184 5.01 8.29 18.12
N GLN A 185 4.44 8.54 16.94
CA GLN A 185 3.22 7.88 16.50
C GLN A 185 3.58 6.70 15.61
N ASN A 186 3.30 5.49 16.08
CA ASN A 186 3.51 4.28 15.31
C ASN A 186 2.48 4.17 14.19
N ARG A 187 2.88 3.61 13.06
CA ARG A 187 1.94 3.20 12.02
C ARG A 187 1.21 1.95 12.47
N ILE A 188 -0.10 2.05 12.58
CA ILE A 188 -0.98 0.94 12.94
C ILE A 188 -1.87 0.63 11.75
N ALA A 189 -1.91 -0.63 11.33
CA ALA A 189 -2.89 -1.08 10.35
C ALA A 189 -4.27 -1.14 11.02
N PRO A 190 -5.29 -0.47 10.49
CA PRO A 190 -6.60 -0.38 11.13
C PRO A 190 -7.42 -1.66 11.02
N THR A 191 -6.88 -2.79 10.71
CA THR A 191 -7.45 -4.14 10.64
C THR A 191 -9.00 -4.16 10.64
N SER A 192 -9.59 -3.59 9.60
CA SER A 192 -11.04 -3.51 9.46
C SER A 192 -11.66 -4.90 9.21
N MET A 193 -12.91 -5.10 9.64
CA MET A 193 -13.66 -6.33 9.37
C MET A 193 -13.83 -6.57 7.88
N GLU A 194 -14.07 -5.52 7.10
CA GLU A 194 -14.07 -5.58 5.66
C GLU A 194 -12.64 -5.49 5.15
N VAL A 195 -12.18 -6.56 4.51
CA VAL A 195 -10.88 -6.58 3.82
C VAL A 195 -10.92 -5.73 2.56
N ARG A 196 -9.75 -5.26 2.12
CA ARG A 196 -9.64 -4.57 0.84
C ARG A 196 -9.84 -5.57 -0.28
N ALA A 197 -10.92 -5.40 -1.02
CA ALA A 197 -11.26 -6.22 -2.17
C ALA A 197 -11.78 -5.33 -3.30
N ALA A 198 -11.71 -5.82 -4.52
CA ALA A 198 -12.31 -5.18 -5.68
C ALA A 198 -12.92 -6.28 -6.58
N LEU A 199 -14.11 -6.02 -7.11
CA LEU A 199 -14.78 -6.84 -8.10
C LEU A 199 -14.92 -5.98 -9.35
N GLY A 200 -14.33 -6.46 -10.46
CA GLY A 200 -14.50 -5.86 -11.79
C GLY A 200 -15.41 -6.73 -12.63
N GLU A 201 -16.33 -6.13 -13.36
CA GLU A 201 -17.19 -6.78 -14.33
C GLU A 201 -17.14 -5.97 -15.63
N TYR A 202 -17.04 -6.66 -16.75
CA TYR A 202 -17.05 -6.06 -18.08
C TYR A 202 -18.29 -6.53 -18.83
N ASP A 203 -19.04 -5.58 -19.36
CA ASP A 203 -20.22 -5.80 -20.21
C ASP A 203 -19.90 -5.27 -21.63
N GLU A 204 -20.14 -6.08 -22.68
CA GLU A 204 -19.84 -5.74 -24.08
C GLU A 204 -20.90 -4.80 -24.68
#